data_ce9875a091cc606a5911c6edfabf0694
#
_entry.id   ce9875a091cc606a5911c6edfabf0694
#
_cell.length_a   1.000
_cell.length_b   1.000
_cell.length_c   1.000
_cell.angle_alpha   90.00
_cell.angle_beta   90.00
_cell.angle_gamma   90.00
#
_symmetry.space_group_name_H-M   'P 1'
#
loop_
_entity.id
_entity.type
_entity.pdbx_description
1 polymer ?
#
loop_
_entity_poly.entity_id
_entity_poly.type
_entity_poly.pdbx_seq_one_letter_code
_entity_poly.pdbx_strand_id
1 'polypeptide(L)'
;MKKEDRIKVWEKYGHHCAYCGKEIKFEDMQVDHFVPKNRGGYSRWSDKEGKYVVSHGEDSMDNYMPSCRACNFRKRDMNIEQFRESIREQAEGLLRG
;
A
#
# COMPACT_ATOMS: atom_id res chain seq x y z
N MET A 1 -5.11 -1.32 16.55
CA MET A 1 -6.10 -2.09 15.72
C MET A 1 -6.43 -3.41 16.40
N LYS A 2 -7.70 -3.76 16.40
CA LYS A 2 -8.17 -5.01 16.99
C LYS A 2 -7.75 -6.21 16.14
N LYS A 3 -7.57 -7.36 16.79
CA LYS A 3 -7.20 -8.59 16.10
C LYS A 3 -8.19 -8.95 15.00
N GLU A 4 -9.49 -8.76 15.24
CA GLU A 4 -10.54 -9.04 14.27
C GLU A 4 -10.37 -8.21 13.00
N ASP A 5 -10.01 -6.94 13.15
CA ASP A 5 -9.78 -6.07 12.00
C ASP A 5 -8.53 -6.48 11.23
N ARG A 6 -7.48 -6.90 11.93
CA ARG A 6 -6.27 -7.41 11.30
C ARG A 6 -6.55 -8.68 10.49
N ILE A 7 -7.40 -9.55 10.99
CA ILE A 7 -7.81 -10.76 10.26
C ILE A 7 -8.52 -10.38 8.97
N LYS A 8 -9.41 -9.40 9.02
CA LYS A 8 -10.12 -8.93 7.83
C LYS A 8 -9.17 -8.36 6.79
N VAL A 9 -8.17 -7.59 7.21
CA VAL A 9 -7.14 -7.06 6.29
C VAL A 9 -6.36 -8.21 5.67
N TRP A 10 -5.94 -9.18 6.47
CA TRP A 10 -5.20 -10.35 6.00
C TRP A 10 -5.99 -11.17 4.97
N GLU A 11 -7.29 -11.29 5.15
CA GLU A 11 -8.17 -12.02 4.24
C GLU A 11 -8.49 -11.27 2.95
N LYS A 12 -8.28 -9.96 2.90
CA LYS A 12 -8.57 -9.13 1.72
C LYS A 12 -7.94 -9.66 0.44
N TYR A 13 -6.72 -10.18 0.54
CA TYR A 13 -5.97 -10.69 -0.61
C TYR A 13 -5.60 -12.16 -0.43
N GLY A 14 -6.46 -12.90 0.28
CA GLY A 14 -6.28 -14.34 0.45
C GLY A 14 -4.98 -14.71 1.14
N HIS A 15 -4.59 -13.95 2.16
CA HIS A 15 -3.38 -14.16 2.95
C HIS A 15 -2.09 -13.86 2.18
N HIS A 16 -2.19 -13.02 1.17
CA HIS A 16 -1.05 -12.60 0.36
C HIS A 16 -0.80 -11.10 0.52
N CYS A 17 0.44 -10.70 0.30
CA CYS A 17 0.80 -9.29 0.25
C CYS A 17 0.10 -8.63 -0.93
N ALA A 18 -0.54 -7.48 -0.67
CA ALA A 18 -1.26 -6.75 -1.71
C ALA A 18 -0.33 -6.19 -2.79
N TYR A 19 0.95 -6.06 -2.50
CA TYR A 19 1.92 -5.41 -3.40
C TYR A 19 2.77 -6.40 -4.19
N CYS A 20 3.34 -7.40 -3.54
CA CYS A 20 4.21 -8.37 -4.22
C CYS A 20 3.57 -9.74 -4.45
N GLY A 21 2.40 -9.98 -3.87
CA GLY A 21 1.69 -11.25 -4.03
C GLY A 21 2.24 -12.41 -3.23
N LYS A 22 3.25 -12.19 -2.40
CA LYS A 22 3.84 -13.25 -1.59
C LYS A 22 2.87 -13.66 -0.48
N GLU A 23 2.77 -14.97 -0.21
CA GLU A 23 2.01 -15.47 0.91
C GLU A 23 2.63 -15.00 2.22
N ILE A 24 1.80 -14.50 3.14
CA ILE A 24 2.25 -14.02 4.44
C ILE A 24 1.44 -14.66 5.56
N LYS A 25 2.13 -14.97 6.65
CA LYS A 25 1.48 -15.48 7.85
C LYS A 25 0.83 -14.31 8.59
N PHE A 26 -0.21 -14.60 9.34
CA PHE A 26 -0.92 -13.56 10.10
C PHE A 26 0.03 -12.77 11.01
N GLU A 27 0.91 -13.46 11.72
CA GLU A 27 1.86 -12.82 12.64
C GLU A 27 2.92 -11.98 11.94
N ASP A 28 3.17 -12.23 10.67
CA ASP A 28 4.16 -11.50 9.88
C ASP A 28 3.55 -10.37 9.06
N MET A 29 2.21 -10.31 9.01
CA MET A 29 1.52 -9.29 8.24
C MET A 29 1.69 -7.91 8.84
N GLN A 30 1.99 -6.94 7.99
CA GLN A 30 1.95 -5.53 8.33
C GLN A 30 0.69 -4.92 7.73
N VAL A 31 0.09 -3.98 8.42
CA VAL A 31 -1.06 -3.24 7.89
C VAL A 31 -0.54 -1.92 7.33
N ASP A 32 -0.73 -1.73 6.03
CA ASP A 32 -0.28 -0.53 5.34
C ASP A 32 -1.47 0.32 4.94
N HIS A 33 -1.25 1.63 4.84
CA HIS A 33 -2.24 2.55 4.29
C HIS A 33 -1.98 2.68 2.79
N PHE A 34 -2.97 2.31 1.97
CA PHE A 34 -2.85 2.43 0.52
C PHE A 34 -2.56 3.87 0.11
N VAL A 35 -3.29 4.82 0.70
CA VAL A 35 -2.98 6.23 0.61
C VAL A 35 -2.26 6.60 1.91
N PRO A 36 -1.02 7.12 1.84
CA PRO A 36 -0.26 7.45 3.03
C PRO A 36 -0.98 8.43 3.93
N LYS A 37 -0.88 8.22 5.23
CA LYS A 37 -1.56 9.01 6.23
C LYS A 37 -0.91 10.37 6.46
N ASN A 38 0.38 10.49 6.21
CA ASN A 38 1.15 11.68 6.56
C ASN A 38 1.49 12.57 5.38
N ARG A 39 2.03 13.76 5.69
CA ARG A 39 2.71 14.68 4.77
C ARG A 39 1.84 15.34 3.72
N GLY A 40 0.79 15.99 4.17
CA GLY A 40 0.01 16.86 3.32
C GLY A 40 -0.80 16.17 2.25
N GLY A 41 -0.85 14.84 2.31
CA GLY A 41 -1.68 14.10 1.40
C GLY A 41 -1.08 13.97 0.01
N TYR A 42 -1.93 13.66 -0.92
CA TYR A 42 -1.57 13.29 -2.26
C TYR A 42 -2.57 13.93 -3.21
N SER A 43 -2.06 14.71 -4.12
CA SER A 43 -2.87 15.48 -5.05
C SER A 43 -3.12 14.69 -6.32
N ARG A 44 -4.38 14.62 -6.75
CA ARG A 44 -4.75 13.94 -8.00
C ARG A 44 -5.85 14.71 -8.71
N TRP A 45 -5.91 14.52 -10.02
CA TRP A 45 -6.98 15.11 -10.82
C TRP A 45 -8.29 14.36 -10.60
N SER A 46 -9.36 15.09 -10.37
CA SER A 46 -10.71 14.54 -10.23
C SER A 46 -11.55 14.97 -11.41
N ASP A 47 -11.92 14.03 -12.28
CA ASP A 47 -12.81 14.30 -13.41
C ASP A 47 -14.20 14.70 -12.93
N LYS A 48 -14.63 14.15 -11.81
CA LYS A 48 -15.92 14.43 -11.21
C LYS A 48 -16.03 15.90 -10.77
N GLU A 49 -14.97 16.44 -10.19
CA GLU A 49 -14.93 17.80 -9.68
C GLU A 49 -14.29 18.79 -10.66
N GLY A 50 -13.61 18.30 -11.68
CA GLY A 50 -12.92 19.12 -12.66
C GLY A 50 -11.77 19.92 -12.10
N LYS A 51 -11.12 19.40 -11.06
CA LYS A 51 -9.99 20.07 -10.40
C LYS A 51 -9.11 19.06 -9.70
N TYR A 52 -7.93 19.51 -9.26
CA TYR A 52 -7.08 18.71 -8.41
C TYR A 52 -7.65 18.67 -6.99
N VAL A 53 -7.72 17.47 -6.45
CA VAL A 53 -8.14 17.27 -5.06
C VAL A 53 -6.99 16.63 -4.28
N VAL A 54 -6.90 16.97 -3.00
CA VAL A 54 -5.89 16.39 -2.11
C VAL A 54 -6.55 15.27 -1.34
N SER A 55 -5.96 14.08 -1.45
CA SER A 55 -6.40 12.89 -0.72
C SER A 55 -5.43 12.63 0.42
N HIS A 56 -5.97 12.52 1.63
CA HIS A 56 -5.21 12.13 2.81
C HIS A 56 -5.56 10.67 3.14
N GLY A 57 -4.56 9.93 3.61
CA GLY A 57 -4.81 8.56 4.05
C GLY A 57 -5.67 8.55 5.29
N GLU A 58 -6.70 7.73 5.29
CA GLU A 58 -7.61 7.57 6.40
C GLU A 58 -7.38 6.25 7.12
N ASP A 59 -7.72 6.23 8.41
CA ASP A 59 -7.76 5.00 9.20
C ASP A 59 -9.09 4.30 8.96
N SER A 60 -9.25 3.71 7.78
CA SER A 60 -10.47 3.00 7.41
C SER A 60 -10.12 1.65 6.79
N MET A 61 -11.04 0.70 6.89
CA MET A 61 -10.83 -0.65 6.36
C MET A 61 -10.53 -0.63 4.86
N ASP A 62 -11.12 0.31 4.12
CA ASP A 62 -10.89 0.45 2.68
C ASP A 62 -9.46 0.87 2.35
N ASN A 63 -8.83 1.58 3.26
CA ASN A 63 -7.45 2.07 3.06
C ASN A 63 -6.39 1.13 3.64
N TYR A 64 -6.78 0.10 4.37
CA TYR A 64 -5.84 -0.85 4.94
C TYR A 64 -5.53 -1.96 3.95
N MET A 65 -4.24 -2.25 3.77
CA MET A 65 -3.77 -3.31 2.89
C MET A 65 -2.84 -4.25 3.63
N PRO A 66 -2.95 -5.56 3.40
CA PRO A 66 -1.99 -6.50 3.97
C PRO A 66 -0.68 -6.38 3.22
N SER A 67 0.41 -6.30 3.95
CA SER A 67 1.73 -6.12 3.35
C SER A 67 2.73 -7.03 4.05
N CYS A 68 3.68 -7.57 3.29
CA CYS A 68 4.82 -8.22 3.89
C CYS A 68 5.77 -7.15 4.44
N ARG A 69 6.63 -7.55 5.35
CA ARG A 69 7.54 -6.61 6.01
C ARG A 69 8.43 -5.86 5.03
N ALA A 70 8.92 -6.56 4.01
CA ALA A 70 9.80 -5.95 3.01
C ALA A 70 9.09 -4.88 2.19
N CYS A 71 7.86 -5.15 1.73
CA CYS A 71 7.08 -4.18 0.98
C CYS A 71 6.66 -3.00 1.84
N ASN A 72 6.26 -3.26 3.09
CA ASN A 72 5.88 -2.21 4.01
C ASN A 72 7.05 -1.26 4.27
N PHE A 73 8.22 -1.80 4.50
CA PHE A 73 9.44 -1.01 4.71
C PHE A 73 9.78 -0.18 3.48
N ARG A 74 9.71 -0.80 2.30
CA ARG A 74 10.03 -0.12 1.04
C ARG A 74 9.03 0.96 0.68
N LYS A 75 7.74 0.66 0.85
CA LYS A 75 6.69 1.62 0.51
C LYS A 75 6.70 2.81 1.45
N ARG A 76 6.88 2.57 2.74
CA ARG A 76 6.83 3.62 3.76
C ARG A 76 5.62 4.54 3.54
N ASP A 77 5.86 5.83 3.24
CA ASP A 77 4.83 6.83 2.96
C ASP A 77 4.65 7.12 1.47
N MET A 78 5.15 6.24 0.61
CA MET A 78 4.94 6.36 -0.83
C MET A 78 3.49 6.03 -1.19
N ASN A 79 2.96 6.70 -2.21
CA ASN A 79 1.69 6.28 -2.79
C ASN A 79 1.93 5.08 -3.71
N ILE A 80 0.84 4.47 -4.20
CA ILE A 80 0.95 3.25 -4.99
C ILE A 80 1.73 3.44 -6.29
N GLU A 81 1.61 4.61 -6.92
CA GLU A 81 2.32 4.89 -8.16
C GLU A 81 3.82 4.98 -7.94
N GLN A 82 4.23 5.68 -6.90
CA GLN A 82 5.64 5.79 -6.52
C GLN A 82 6.22 4.42 -6.17
N PHE A 83 5.45 3.61 -5.47
CA PHE A 83 5.87 2.27 -5.09
C PHE A 83 6.04 1.36 -6.31
N ARG A 84 5.08 1.38 -7.23
CA ARG A 84 5.16 0.59 -8.46
C ARG A 84 6.37 0.97 -9.30
N GLU A 85 6.66 2.25 -9.39
CA GLU A 85 7.82 2.74 -10.13
C GLU A 85 9.12 2.26 -9.50
N SER A 86 9.20 2.28 -8.17
CA SER A 86 10.34 1.77 -7.43
C SER A 86 10.61 0.29 -7.73
N ILE A 87 9.55 -0.52 -7.79
CA ILE A 87 9.68 -1.94 -8.12
C ILE A 87 10.12 -2.12 -9.57
N ARG A 88 9.58 -1.32 -10.48
CA ARG A 88 9.97 -1.38 -11.91
C ARG A 88 11.44 -1.07 -12.09
N GLU A 89 11.96 -0.05 -11.45
CA GLU A 89 13.37 0.32 -11.52
C GLU A 89 14.28 -0.82 -11.05
N GLN A 90 13.89 -1.51 -9.99
CA GLN A 90 14.64 -2.67 -9.51
C GLN A 90 14.64 -3.81 -10.49
N ALA A 91 13.48 -4.11 -11.08
CA ALA A 91 13.36 -5.18 -12.06
C ALA A 91 14.21 -4.88 -13.29
N GLU A 92 14.19 -3.64 -13.75
CA GLU A 92 15.02 -3.20 -14.88
C GLU A 92 16.51 -3.32 -14.55
N GLY A 93 16.90 -2.94 -13.35
CA GLY A 93 18.28 -3.07 -12.89
C GLY A 93 18.74 -4.52 -12.86
N LEU A 94 17.89 -5.43 -12.42
CA LEU A 94 18.20 -6.86 -12.41
C LEU A 94 18.33 -7.44 -13.81
N LEU A 95 17.51 -6.95 -14.75
CA LEU A 95 17.57 -7.41 -16.13
C LEU A 95 18.80 -6.90 -16.87
N ARG A 96 19.32 -5.76 -16.47
CA ARG A 96 20.51 -5.16 -17.07
C ARG A 96 21.82 -5.74 -16.53
N GLY A 97 21.75 -6.26 -15.31
CA GLY A 97 22.88 -6.83 -14.61
C GLY A 97 23.15 -8.24 -14.96
#